data_e15118ebe6934462eee23fbad000b919
#
_entry.id   e15118ebe6934462eee23fbad000b919
#
_cell.length_a   1.000
_cell.length_b   1.000
_cell.length_c   1.000
_cell.angle_alpha   90.00
_cell.angle_beta   90.00
_cell.angle_gamma   90.00
#
_symmetry.space_group_name_H-M   'P 1'
#
loop_
_entity.id
_entity.type
_entity.pdbx_description
1 polymer ?
#
loop_
_entity_poly.entity_id
_entity_poly.type
_entity_poly.pdbx_seq_one_letter_code
_entity_poly.pdbx_strand_id
1 'polypeptide(L)'
;MRILVSLFLIMVLSACGAGSYGSSYHGYLTPEMASNVVMLGDEQEPNLILSNNLDRDVQSYLEHNYVVIGESAFNGLQESPQNAVKQAKEVRATHVIVSSAYTGTESRLDYDYQDVYHTVFVNRVRTVNGKTVNVTEAVTVRDTVSVPYLRQYDKFDQWAVYLVKSLQRHKLGILMRDLNQDDRLKYKRNTGAYIDVVLSNSPAFLADIIRGDILLAINGNKVFNSSDAVAKIRTLDVNGTKVVLSLLKEGQEKEITLEFIDRN
;
A
#
# COMPACT_ATOMS: atom_id res chain seq x y z
N MET A 1 -45.92 -1.83 12.40
CA MET A 1 -44.49 -2.02 12.73
C MET A 1 -43.79 -2.42 11.44
N ARG A 2 -43.24 -1.45 10.70
CA ARG A 2 -42.58 -1.65 9.40
C ARG A 2 -41.08 -1.73 9.64
N ILE A 3 -40.52 -2.90 9.40
CA ILE A 3 -39.08 -3.18 9.46
C ILE A 3 -38.46 -2.61 8.19
N LEU A 4 -37.70 -1.54 8.32
CA LEU A 4 -36.80 -1.02 7.29
C LEU A 4 -35.56 -1.90 7.25
N VAL A 5 -35.50 -2.81 6.27
CA VAL A 5 -34.28 -3.53 5.92
C VAL A 5 -33.38 -2.54 5.17
N SER A 6 -32.36 -2.05 5.85
CA SER A 6 -31.30 -1.22 5.24
C SER A 6 -30.42 -2.14 4.37
N LEU A 7 -30.62 -2.05 3.06
CA LEU A 7 -29.81 -2.74 2.05
C LEU A 7 -28.44 -2.05 2.00
N PHE A 8 -27.43 -2.64 2.64
CA PHE A 8 -26.05 -2.21 2.54
C PHE A 8 -25.55 -2.59 1.12
N LEU A 9 -25.62 -1.62 0.20
CA LEU A 9 -25.10 -1.77 -1.16
C LEU A 9 -23.58 -1.70 -1.09
N ILE A 10 -22.92 -2.86 -1.03
CA ILE A 10 -21.48 -2.97 -1.26
C ILE A 10 -21.27 -2.62 -2.73
N MET A 11 -20.85 -1.39 -3.00
CA MET A 11 -20.32 -1.02 -4.32
C MET A 11 -18.99 -1.76 -4.50
N VAL A 12 -19.04 -2.89 -5.17
CA VAL A 12 -17.86 -3.47 -5.83
C VAL A 12 -17.59 -2.58 -7.05
N LEU A 13 -16.81 -1.52 -6.84
CA LEU A 13 -16.27 -0.74 -7.95
C LEU A 13 -15.36 -1.69 -8.74
N SER A 14 -15.75 -1.99 -9.95
CA SER A 14 -14.96 -2.75 -10.91
C SER A 14 -13.67 -1.96 -11.18
N ALA A 15 -12.57 -2.41 -10.58
CA ALA A 15 -11.21 -1.87 -10.76
C ALA A 15 -10.68 -2.20 -12.18
N CYS A 16 -11.37 -1.76 -13.22
CA CYS A 16 -11.02 -2.04 -14.62
C CYS A 16 -9.86 -1.20 -15.15
N GLY A 17 -9.06 -0.53 -14.32
CA GLY A 17 -7.99 0.36 -14.79
C GLY A 17 -6.68 0.33 -14.03
N ALA A 18 -6.64 -0.15 -12.79
CA ALA A 18 -5.48 -0.07 -11.91
C ALA A 18 -4.62 -1.35 -11.87
N GLY A 19 -4.95 -2.38 -12.66
CA GLY A 19 -4.19 -3.64 -12.72
C GLY A 19 -4.13 -4.34 -11.36
N SER A 20 -2.98 -4.96 -11.06
CA SER A 20 -2.77 -5.68 -9.80
C SER A 20 -2.75 -4.74 -8.59
N TYR A 21 -2.39 -3.46 -8.76
CA TYR A 21 -2.49 -2.48 -7.67
C TYR A 21 -3.93 -2.27 -7.20
N GLY A 22 -4.92 -2.27 -8.11
CA GLY A 22 -6.33 -2.18 -7.75
C GLY A 22 -6.85 -3.48 -7.15
N SER A 23 -6.55 -4.63 -7.76
CA SER A 23 -7.06 -5.93 -7.30
C SER A 23 -6.47 -6.39 -5.97
N SER A 24 -5.27 -5.91 -5.59
CA SER A 24 -4.62 -6.21 -4.31
C SER A 24 -4.77 -5.08 -3.28
N TYR A 25 -5.57 -4.05 -3.58
CA TYR A 25 -5.76 -2.93 -2.67
C TYR A 25 -6.48 -3.34 -1.38
N HIS A 26 -5.89 -2.94 -0.26
CA HIS A 26 -6.48 -3.04 1.08
C HIS A 26 -6.63 -1.66 1.69
N GLY A 27 -7.88 -1.25 1.92
CA GLY A 27 -8.21 0.10 2.43
C GLY A 27 -8.32 0.13 3.95
N TYR A 28 -7.83 1.22 4.55
CA TYR A 28 -7.87 1.49 6.01
C TYR A 28 -8.75 2.70 6.35
N LEU A 29 -9.23 3.44 5.35
CA LEU A 29 -9.97 4.68 5.55
C LEU A 29 -11.33 4.40 6.20
N THR A 30 -11.51 4.88 7.43
CA THR A 30 -12.79 4.86 8.13
C THR A 30 -13.55 6.18 7.92
N PRO A 31 -14.89 6.21 8.12
CA PRO A 31 -15.65 7.47 8.04
C PRO A 31 -15.12 8.57 8.98
N GLU A 32 -14.64 8.19 10.17
CA GLU A 32 -14.04 9.11 11.13
C GLU A 32 -12.72 9.69 10.60
N MET A 33 -11.87 8.85 10.02
CA MET A 33 -10.63 9.31 9.39
C MET A 33 -10.92 10.24 8.21
N ALA A 34 -11.89 9.90 7.36
CA ALA A 34 -12.22 10.67 6.16
C ALA A 34 -12.62 12.11 6.48
N SER A 35 -13.26 12.37 7.64
CA SER A 35 -13.62 13.72 8.08
C SER A 35 -12.44 14.58 8.55
N ASN A 36 -11.28 13.95 8.80
CA ASN A 36 -10.10 14.57 9.40
C ASN A 36 -8.87 14.55 8.48
N VAL A 37 -9.06 14.37 7.18
CA VAL A 37 -7.97 14.32 6.20
C VAL A 37 -8.28 15.16 4.97
N VAL A 38 -7.24 15.53 4.23
CA VAL A 38 -7.35 16.23 2.95
C VAL A 38 -7.30 15.18 1.82
N MET A 39 -8.46 14.88 1.27
CA MET A 39 -8.57 13.96 0.13
C MET A 39 -8.19 14.64 -1.18
N LEU A 40 -7.75 13.85 -2.16
CA LEU A 40 -7.48 14.33 -3.52
C LEU A 40 -8.74 14.92 -4.16
N GLY A 41 -8.61 16.10 -4.77
CA GLY A 41 -9.68 16.72 -5.56
C GLY A 41 -9.87 16.04 -6.92
N ASP A 42 -11.06 16.18 -7.51
CA ASP A 42 -11.46 15.42 -8.72
C ASP A 42 -10.58 15.71 -9.95
N GLU A 43 -10.01 16.93 -10.06
CA GLU A 43 -9.13 17.32 -11.16
C GLU A 43 -7.63 17.26 -10.81
N GLN A 44 -7.29 16.76 -9.63
CA GLN A 44 -5.90 16.70 -9.16
C GLN A 44 -5.25 15.35 -9.51
N GLU A 45 -3.94 15.38 -9.68
CA GLU A 45 -3.12 14.17 -9.83
C GLU A 45 -2.45 13.82 -8.50
N PRO A 46 -2.44 12.52 -8.13
CA PRO A 46 -1.67 12.06 -6.99
C PRO A 46 -0.17 12.26 -7.24
N ASN A 47 0.58 12.61 -6.19
CA ASN A 47 2.02 12.66 -6.25
C ASN A 47 2.59 11.25 -6.18
N LEU A 48 3.29 10.81 -7.24
CA LEU A 48 3.96 9.51 -7.31
C LEU A 48 5.39 9.62 -6.77
N ILE A 49 5.73 8.77 -5.80
CA ILE A 49 7.07 8.61 -5.24
C ILE A 49 7.56 7.20 -5.53
N LEU A 50 8.68 7.07 -6.22
CA LEU A 50 9.36 5.79 -6.40
C LEU A 50 10.37 5.60 -5.26
N SER A 51 10.22 4.51 -4.51
CA SER A 51 11.00 4.23 -3.31
C SER A 51 11.87 2.99 -3.47
N ASN A 52 13.10 3.08 -3.00
CA ASN A 52 13.99 1.94 -2.79
C ASN A 52 14.05 1.52 -1.31
N ASN A 53 13.40 2.26 -0.42
CA ASN A 53 13.24 1.95 1.00
C ASN A 53 11.86 2.43 1.46
N LEU A 54 10.86 1.57 1.27
CA LEU A 54 9.45 1.90 1.50
C LEU A 54 9.20 2.35 2.94
N ASP A 55 9.74 1.63 3.92
CA ASP A 55 9.53 1.92 5.35
C ASP A 55 10.05 3.31 5.74
N ARG A 56 11.25 3.65 5.28
CA ARG A 56 11.85 4.97 5.54
C ARG A 56 11.01 6.08 4.92
N ASP A 57 10.60 5.92 3.68
CA ASP A 57 9.91 6.97 2.96
C ASP A 57 8.47 7.14 3.49
N VAL A 58 7.78 6.05 3.81
CA VAL A 58 6.47 6.10 4.51
C VAL A 58 6.63 6.79 5.87
N GLN A 59 7.64 6.41 6.67
CA GLN A 59 7.90 7.02 7.97
C GLN A 59 8.10 8.54 7.86
N SER A 60 8.85 8.98 6.86
CA SER A 60 9.06 10.43 6.61
C SER A 60 7.73 11.17 6.36
N TYR A 61 6.79 10.57 5.62
CA TYR A 61 5.46 11.16 5.41
C TYR A 61 4.63 11.17 6.71
N LEU A 62 4.68 10.10 7.50
CA LEU A 62 3.99 10.06 8.80
C LEU A 62 4.49 11.15 9.75
N GLU A 63 5.81 11.41 9.79
CA GLU A 63 6.43 12.49 10.57
C GLU A 63 5.98 13.89 10.10
N HIS A 64 5.51 14.02 8.87
CA HIS A 64 4.92 15.25 8.32
C HIS A 64 3.39 15.27 8.42
N ASN A 65 2.81 14.49 9.33
CA ASN A 65 1.36 14.41 9.58
C ASN A 65 0.55 13.91 8.39
N TYR A 66 1.10 13.00 7.58
CA TYR A 66 0.32 12.20 6.65
C TYR A 66 -0.19 10.93 7.35
N VAL A 67 -1.25 10.35 6.80
CA VAL A 67 -1.79 9.06 7.26
C VAL A 67 -1.94 8.13 6.08
N VAL A 68 -1.70 6.84 6.32
CA VAL A 68 -1.92 5.79 5.33
C VAL A 68 -3.40 5.46 5.29
N ILE A 69 -4.00 5.53 4.10
CA ILE A 69 -5.41 5.19 3.87
C ILE A 69 -5.60 3.84 3.20
N GLY A 70 -4.53 3.20 2.78
CA GLY A 70 -4.53 1.86 2.19
C GLY A 70 -3.19 1.48 1.62
N GLU A 71 -3.08 0.23 1.23
CA GLU A 71 -1.89 -0.34 0.59
C GLU A 71 -2.27 -1.37 -0.48
N SER A 72 -1.34 -1.65 -1.38
CA SER A 72 -1.40 -2.77 -2.33
C SER A 72 -0.10 -3.53 -2.27
N ALA A 73 -0.17 -4.87 -2.24
CA ALA A 73 0.99 -5.74 -2.23
C ALA A 73 0.73 -6.99 -3.09
N PHE A 74 1.61 -7.30 -4.03
CA PHE A 74 1.49 -8.47 -4.88
C PHE A 74 2.85 -8.91 -5.44
N ASN A 75 2.94 -10.19 -5.83
CA ASN A 75 4.06 -10.72 -6.58
C ASN A 75 3.62 -11.06 -8.00
N GLY A 76 4.35 -10.61 -9.00
CA GLY A 76 4.00 -10.85 -10.40
C GLY A 76 4.97 -10.21 -11.38
N LEU A 77 4.56 -10.13 -12.65
CA LEU A 77 5.28 -9.34 -13.64
C LEU A 77 5.35 -7.88 -13.21
N GLN A 78 6.43 -7.21 -13.57
CA GLN A 78 6.56 -5.79 -13.25
C GLN A 78 5.45 -4.97 -13.90
N GLU A 79 4.67 -4.30 -13.08
CA GLU A 79 3.65 -3.36 -13.53
C GLU A 79 4.17 -1.93 -13.55
N SER A 80 3.56 -1.12 -14.42
CA SER A 80 3.84 0.31 -14.45
C SER A 80 3.39 0.97 -13.15
N PRO A 81 4.22 1.82 -12.52
CA PRO A 81 3.81 2.62 -11.36
C PRO A 81 2.59 3.51 -11.62
N GLN A 82 2.29 3.80 -12.89
CA GLN A 82 1.08 4.54 -13.28
C GLN A 82 -0.22 3.80 -12.94
N ASN A 83 -0.18 2.48 -12.80
CA ASN A 83 -1.35 1.73 -12.31
C ASN A 83 -1.61 1.99 -10.82
N ALA A 84 -0.56 2.19 -10.03
CA ALA A 84 -0.71 2.66 -8.63
C ALA A 84 -1.26 4.10 -8.56
N VAL A 85 -0.89 4.97 -9.51
CA VAL A 85 -1.47 6.33 -9.62
C VAL A 85 -2.96 6.27 -9.93
N LYS A 86 -3.39 5.37 -10.83
CA LYS A 86 -4.82 5.17 -11.11
C LYS A 86 -5.57 4.72 -9.86
N GLN A 87 -5.02 3.74 -9.12
CA GLN A 87 -5.59 3.30 -7.85
C GLN A 87 -5.63 4.43 -6.82
N ALA A 88 -4.57 5.27 -6.74
CA ALA A 88 -4.53 6.43 -5.86
C ALA A 88 -5.66 7.43 -6.16
N LYS A 89 -5.98 7.67 -7.44
CA LYS A 89 -7.12 8.49 -7.85
C LYS A 89 -8.45 7.89 -7.40
N GLU A 90 -8.65 6.59 -7.61
CA GLU A 90 -9.89 5.90 -7.22
C GLU A 90 -10.15 5.99 -5.70
N VAL A 91 -9.11 5.88 -4.89
CA VAL A 91 -9.22 6.01 -3.42
C VAL A 91 -9.01 7.43 -2.91
N ARG A 92 -8.82 8.41 -3.83
CA ARG A 92 -8.62 9.82 -3.54
C ARG A 92 -7.40 10.10 -2.64
N ALA A 93 -6.35 9.28 -2.76
CA ALA A 93 -5.07 9.52 -2.11
C ALA A 93 -4.32 10.68 -2.78
N THR A 94 -3.72 11.56 -1.98
CA THR A 94 -2.92 12.69 -2.50
C THR A 94 -1.50 12.28 -2.87
N HIS A 95 -1.00 11.20 -2.27
CA HIS A 95 0.35 10.65 -2.51
C HIS A 95 0.27 9.14 -2.61
N VAL A 96 1.13 8.58 -3.45
CA VAL A 96 1.36 7.14 -3.54
C VAL A 96 2.86 6.86 -3.60
N ILE A 97 3.34 6.03 -2.67
CA ILE A 97 4.73 5.57 -2.62
C ILE A 97 4.76 4.15 -3.18
N VAL A 98 5.54 3.94 -4.24
CA VAL A 98 5.65 2.65 -4.93
C VAL A 98 7.05 2.09 -4.76
N SER A 99 7.15 0.83 -4.42
CA SER A 99 8.39 0.07 -4.36
C SER A 99 8.27 -1.23 -5.13
N SER A 100 9.38 -1.68 -5.73
CA SER A 100 9.44 -2.94 -6.46
C SER A 100 10.80 -3.60 -6.24
N ALA A 101 10.79 -4.91 -5.96
CA ALA A 101 11.99 -5.71 -5.78
C ALA A 101 11.93 -6.99 -6.61
N TYR A 102 12.98 -7.27 -7.38
CA TYR A 102 13.10 -8.51 -8.13
C TYR A 102 13.16 -9.72 -7.20
N THR A 103 12.37 -10.76 -7.49
CA THR A 103 12.26 -11.96 -6.65
C THR A 103 12.72 -13.24 -7.36
N GLY A 104 12.87 -13.20 -8.67
CA GLY A 104 13.29 -14.36 -9.45
C GLY A 104 12.68 -14.39 -10.83
N THR A 105 12.91 -15.50 -11.54
CA THR A 105 12.41 -15.75 -12.89
C THR A 105 11.57 -17.01 -12.88
N GLU A 106 10.40 -16.96 -13.51
CA GLU A 106 9.52 -18.11 -13.73
C GLU A 106 9.53 -18.50 -15.21
N SER A 107 9.72 -19.79 -15.50
CA SER A 107 9.61 -20.32 -16.86
C SER A 107 8.19 -20.83 -17.08
N ARG A 108 7.53 -20.33 -18.13
CA ARG A 108 6.22 -20.80 -18.55
C ARG A 108 6.29 -21.37 -19.95
N LEU A 109 5.48 -22.40 -20.19
CA LEU A 109 5.26 -22.92 -21.52
C LEU A 109 4.35 -21.93 -22.26
N ASP A 110 4.86 -21.40 -23.36
CA ASP A 110 4.13 -20.52 -24.28
C ASP A 110 4.04 -21.19 -25.63
N TYR A 111 3.20 -20.68 -26.53
CA TYR A 111 2.97 -21.27 -27.84
C TYR A 111 3.15 -20.23 -28.93
N ASP A 112 4.01 -20.55 -29.89
CA ASP A 112 4.13 -19.83 -31.14
C ASP A 112 3.33 -20.54 -32.24
N TYR A 113 2.73 -19.77 -33.13
CA TYR A 113 1.92 -20.31 -34.22
C TYR A 113 2.69 -20.11 -35.51
N GLN A 114 3.07 -21.26 -36.12
CA GLN A 114 3.85 -21.26 -37.35
C GLN A 114 3.07 -21.86 -38.51
N ASP A 115 3.15 -21.21 -39.67
CA ASP A 115 2.56 -21.75 -40.86
C ASP A 115 3.47 -22.82 -41.47
N VAL A 116 2.93 -24.01 -41.62
CA VAL A 116 3.57 -25.14 -42.26
C VAL A 116 2.87 -25.41 -43.58
N TYR A 117 3.67 -25.48 -44.62
CA TYR A 117 3.17 -25.77 -45.96
C TYR A 117 3.50 -27.22 -46.30
N HIS A 118 2.48 -27.99 -46.66
CA HIS A 118 2.65 -29.36 -47.12
C HIS A 118 1.89 -29.60 -48.44
N THR A 119 2.36 -30.54 -49.24
CA THR A 119 1.74 -30.88 -50.52
C THR A 119 0.80 -32.05 -50.31
N VAL A 120 -0.46 -31.85 -50.70
CA VAL A 120 -1.45 -32.91 -50.75
C VAL A 120 -1.77 -33.22 -52.22
N PHE A 121 -1.99 -34.49 -52.52
CA PHE A 121 -2.40 -34.91 -53.86
C PHE A 121 -3.92 -35.05 -53.89
N VAL A 122 -4.55 -34.24 -54.77
CA VAL A 122 -6.01 -34.22 -54.89
C VAL A 122 -6.40 -34.79 -56.26
N ASN A 123 -7.26 -35.80 -56.24
CA ASN A 123 -7.80 -36.35 -57.52
C ASN A 123 -8.97 -35.46 -57.95
N ARG A 124 -8.81 -34.90 -59.16
CA ARG A 124 -9.85 -34.10 -59.80
C ARG A 124 -10.26 -34.73 -61.13
N VAL A 125 -11.55 -34.68 -61.39
CA VAL A 125 -12.13 -35.13 -62.68
C VAL A 125 -12.07 -33.96 -63.67
N ARG A 126 -11.39 -34.13 -64.77
CA ARG A 126 -11.33 -33.16 -65.88
C ARG A 126 -11.82 -33.77 -67.17
N THR A 127 -12.50 -32.98 -68.01
CA THR A 127 -12.87 -33.37 -69.36
C THR A 127 -11.81 -32.87 -70.37
N VAL A 128 -11.09 -33.80 -71.03
CA VAL A 128 -10.09 -33.51 -72.05
C VAL A 128 -10.55 -34.14 -73.32
N ASN A 129 -10.72 -33.37 -74.39
CA ASN A 129 -11.19 -33.82 -75.74
C ASN A 129 -12.50 -34.63 -75.67
N GLY A 130 -13.47 -34.18 -74.81
CA GLY A 130 -14.78 -34.84 -74.66
C GLY A 130 -14.76 -36.13 -73.82
N LYS A 131 -13.64 -36.53 -73.25
CA LYS A 131 -13.50 -37.70 -72.37
C LYS A 131 -13.19 -37.27 -70.97
N THR A 132 -13.87 -37.88 -69.99
CA THR A 132 -13.63 -37.64 -68.53
C THR A 132 -12.41 -38.46 -68.12
N VAL A 133 -11.41 -37.74 -67.53
CA VAL A 133 -10.18 -38.35 -67.00
C VAL A 133 -9.97 -37.91 -65.56
N ASN A 134 -9.45 -38.80 -64.71
CA ASN A 134 -9.01 -38.48 -63.39
C ASN A 134 -7.56 -37.95 -63.46
N VAL A 135 -7.34 -36.76 -62.93
CA VAL A 135 -6.03 -36.14 -62.85
C VAL A 135 -5.68 -35.93 -61.37
N THR A 136 -4.51 -36.40 -60.97
CA THR A 136 -3.97 -36.14 -59.67
C THR A 136 -3.17 -34.84 -59.68
N GLU A 137 -3.57 -33.86 -58.98
CA GLU A 137 -2.89 -32.56 -58.87
C GLU A 137 -2.24 -32.44 -57.51
N ALA A 138 -1.01 -31.94 -57.47
CA ALA A 138 -0.33 -31.54 -56.24
C ALA A 138 -0.83 -30.15 -55.85
N VAL A 139 -1.41 -30.03 -54.64
CA VAL A 139 -1.89 -28.77 -54.10
C VAL A 139 -1.12 -28.48 -52.80
N THR A 140 -0.54 -27.30 -52.71
CA THR A 140 0.08 -26.86 -51.47
C THR A 140 -1.01 -26.35 -50.54
N VAL A 141 -1.09 -26.96 -49.34
CA VAL A 141 -2.02 -26.57 -48.27
C VAL A 141 -1.20 -25.91 -47.18
N ARG A 142 -1.75 -24.83 -46.64
CA ARG A 142 -1.19 -24.12 -45.48
C ARG A 142 -1.93 -24.57 -44.23
N ASP A 143 -1.20 -25.09 -43.27
CA ASP A 143 -1.70 -25.39 -41.92
C ASP A 143 -0.97 -24.53 -40.90
N THR A 144 -1.65 -24.19 -39.83
CA THR A 144 -1.03 -23.47 -38.70
C THR A 144 -0.82 -24.48 -37.56
N VAL A 145 0.44 -24.70 -37.21
CA VAL A 145 0.82 -25.58 -36.11
C VAL A 145 1.25 -24.77 -34.88
N SER A 146 0.88 -25.23 -33.72
CA SER A 146 1.28 -24.66 -32.43
C SER A 146 2.60 -25.30 -32.01
N VAL A 147 3.64 -24.49 -31.85
CA VAL A 147 4.97 -24.92 -31.40
C VAL A 147 5.21 -24.43 -29.98
N PRO A 148 5.33 -25.34 -29.00
CA PRO A 148 5.58 -24.94 -27.63
C PRO A 148 7.03 -24.48 -27.44
N TYR A 149 7.22 -23.41 -26.66
CA TYR A 149 8.55 -22.96 -26.24
C TYR A 149 8.50 -22.48 -24.77
N LEU A 150 9.66 -22.51 -24.10
CA LEU A 150 9.78 -21.97 -22.73
C LEU A 150 10.11 -20.48 -22.82
N ARG A 151 9.24 -19.67 -22.20
CA ARG A 151 9.48 -18.25 -22.03
C ARG A 151 9.77 -17.96 -20.58
N GLN A 152 10.77 -17.11 -20.34
CA GLN A 152 11.13 -16.66 -19.01
C GLN A 152 10.46 -15.32 -18.71
N TYR A 153 9.92 -15.22 -17.49
CA TYR A 153 9.25 -14.03 -16.97
C TYR A 153 9.86 -13.63 -15.65
N ASP A 154 10.42 -12.43 -15.58
CA ASP A 154 10.92 -11.87 -14.32
C ASP A 154 9.76 -11.50 -13.41
N LYS A 155 9.87 -11.89 -12.15
CA LYS A 155 8.88 -11.63 -11.10
C LYS A 155 9.42 -10.62 -10.10
N PHE A 156 8.51 -9.81 -9.62
CA PHE A 156 8.79 -8.74 -8.67
C PHE A 156 7.76 -8.77 -7.54
N ASP A 157 8.23 -8.57 -6.32
CA ASP A 157 7.38 -8.10 -5.26
C ASP A 157 7.16 -6.60 -5.45
N GLN A 158 5.90 -6.18 -5.45
CA GLN A 158 5.51 -4.81 -5.70
C GLN A 158 4.57 -4.32 -4.61
N TRP A 159 4.84 -3.12 -4.12
CA TRP A 159 4.08 -2.46 -3.06
C TRP A 159 3.69 -1.05 -3.47
N ALA A 160 2.52 -0.63 -3.03
CA ALA A 160 2.11 0.77 -3.08
C ALA A 160 1.44 1.14 -1.76
N VAL A 161 1.81 2.30 -1.20
CA VAL A 161 1.20 2.87 0.02
C VAL A 161 0.55 4.18 -0.34
N TYR A 162 -0.73 4.31 0.00
CA TYR A 162 -1.57 5.46 -0.35
C TYR A 162 -1.76 6.36 0.86
N LEU A 163 -1.43 7.65 0.70
CA LEU A 163 -1.38 8.59 1.80
C LEU A 163 -2.20 9.86 1.51
N VAL A 164 -2.70 10.44 2.58
CA VAL A 164 -3.36 11.74 2.60
C VAL A 164 -2.85 12.57 3.78
N LYS A 165 -2.95 13.91 3.67
CA LYS A 165 -2.59 14.81 4.75
C LYS A 165 -3.64 14.77 5.85
N SER A 166 -3.22 14.57 7.11
CA SER A 166 -4.11 14.68 8.27
C SER A 166 -4.34 16.15 8.65
N LEU A 167 -5.58 16.47 9.01
CA LEU A 167 -5.97 17.75 9.62
C LEU A 167 -5.94 17.66 11.15
N GLN A 168 -5.78 16.46 11.69
CA GLN A 168 -5.77 16.25 13.14
C GLN A 168 -4.53 16.92 13.76
N ARG A 169 -4.77 17.71 14.80
CA ARG A 169 -3.71 18.30 15.61
C ARG A 169 -3.40 17.39 16.80
N HIS A 170 -2.14 17.07 16.98
CA HIS A 170 -1.64 16.24 18.07
C HIS A 170 -0.97 17.13 19.11
N LYS A 171 -1.50 17.17 20.36
CA LYS A 171 -1.00 18.03 21.43
C LYS A 171 0.51 17.87 21.67
N LEU A 172 0.98 16.61 21.77
CA LEU A 172 2.40 16.33 22.00
C LEU A 172 3.17 16.10 20.68
N GLY A 173 2.46 15.72 19.61
CA GLY A 173 3.06 15.36 18.33
C GLY A 173 3.67 13.95 18.32
N ILE A 174 3.09 13.02 19.06
CA ILE A 174 3.47 11.61 19.06
C ILE A 174 2.28 10.74 18.65
N LEU A 175 2.57 9.72 17.83
CA LEU A 175 1.66 8.62 17.55
C LEU A 175 2.23 7.37 18.19
N MET A 176 1.37 6.58 18.81
CA MET A 176 1.79 5.46 19.64
C MET A 176 1.00 4.21 19.30
N ARG A 177 1.63 3.07 19.52
CA ARG A 177 0.99 1.76 19.49
C ARG A 177 1.24 1.00 20.80
N ASP A 178 0.50 -0.06 20.98
CA ASP A 178 0.75 -0.97 22.10
C ASP A 178 2.08 -1.71 21.91
N LEU A 179 2.68 -2.13 23.01
CA LEU A 179 3.84 -3.00 22.99
C LEU A 179 3.44 -4.36 22.40
N ASN A 180 4.07 -4.75 21.29
CA ASN A 180 3.94 -6.09 20.74
C ASN A 180 4.76 -7.12 21.57
N GLN A 181 4.77 -8.39 21.18
CA GLN A 181 5.48 -9.42 21.91
C GLN A 181 6.99 -9.18 21.93
N ASP A 182 7.56 -8.76 20.80
CA ASP A 182 9.01 -8.51 20.68
C ASP A 182 9.43 -7.32 21.55
N ASP A 183 8.62 -6.25 21.58
CA ASP A 183 8.85 -5.10 22.46
C ASP A 183 8.85 -5.53 23.94
N ARG A 184 7.87 -6.34 24.34
CA ARG A 184 7.76 -6.84 25.72
C ARG A 184 8.96 -7.67 26.13
N LEU A 185 9.43 -8.52 25.23
CA LEU A 185 10.64 -9.33 25.46
C LEU A 185 11.90 -8.47 25.51
N LYS A 186 12.06 -7.56 24.54
CA LYS A 186 13.21 -6.66 24.43
C LYS A 186 13.35 -5.76 25.66
N TYR A 187 12.24 -5.13 26.05
CA TYR A 187 12.24 -4.14 27.13
C TYR A 187 11.84 -4.71 28.51
N LYS A 188 11.52 -6.02 28.58
CA LYS A 188 11.08 -6.75 29.79
C LYS A 188 9.94 -6.04 30.51
N ARG A 189 8.95 -5.55 29.73
CA ARG A 189 7.80 -4.75 30.23
C ARG A 189 6.52 -5.20 29.57
N ASN A 190 5.41 -5.15 30.34
CA ASN A 190 4.07 -5.43 29.85
C ASN A 190 3.22 -4.16 29.72
N THR A 191 3.72 -3.02 30.18
CA THR A 191 2.98 -1.74 30.23
C THR A 191 3.81 -0.63 29.63
N GLY A 192 3.13 0.39 29.09
CA GLY A 192 3.68 1.53 28.38
C GLY A 192 3.12 1.61 26.96
N ALA A 193 3.42 2.70 26.27
CA ALA A 193 3.05 2.92 24.87
C ALA A 193 4.32 3.15 24.03
N TYR A 194 4.48 2.36 22.98
CA TYR A 194 5.61 2.51 22.04
C TYR A 194 5.39 3.73 21.16
N ILE A 195 6.33 4.65 21.11
CA ILE A 195 6.30 5.83 20.25
C ILE A 195 6.72 5.39 18.84
N ASP A 196 5.76 5.37 17.94
CA ASP A 196 5.94 4.89 16.56
C ASP A 196 6.24 6.04 15.59
N VAL A 197 5.65 7.22 15.81
CA VAL A 197 5.91 8.41 15.01
C VAL A 197 6.06 9.62 15.94
N VAL A 198 7.04 10.46 15.64
CA VAL A 198 7.19 11.79 16.23
C VAL A 198 7.03 12.83 15.12
N LEU A 199 6.01 13.67 15.23
CA LEU A 199 5.72 14.67 14.22
C LEU A 199 6.80 15.76 14.20
N SER A 200 7.28 16.09 13.03
CA SER A 200 8.27 17.15 12.82
C SER A 200 7.79 18.49 13.41
N ASN A 201 8.69 19.20 14.04
CA ASN A 201 8.42 20.48 14.70
C ASN A 201 7.37 20.45 15.84
N SER A 202 7.03 19.28 16.36
CA SER A 202 6.14 19.12 17.51
C SER A 202 6.88 19.36 18.83
N PRO A 203 6.15 19.55 19.96
CA PRO A 203 6.78 19.61 21.28
C PRO A 203 7.65 18.39 21.61
N ALA A 204 7.20 17.19 21.22
CA ALA A 204 7.97 15.96 21.41
C ALA A 204 9.26 15.95 20.57
N PHE A 205 9.19 16.40 19.32
CA PHE A 205 10.36 16.52 18.44
C PHE A 205 11.39 17.49 19.02
N LEU A 206 10.95 18.67 19.50
CA LEU A 206 11.84 19.69 20.09
C LEU A 206 12.45 19.23 21.41
N ALA A 207 11.84 18.26 22.09
CA ALA A 207 12.34 17.66 23.32
C ALA A 207 13.16 16.38 23.09
N ASP A 208 13.62 16.15 21.85
CA ASP A 208 14.44 14.99 21.48
C ASP A 208 13.81 13.64 21.81
N ILE A 209 12.49 13.55 21.74
CA ILE A 209 11.76 12.28 21.76
C ILE A 209 11.86 11.66 20.38
N ILE A 210 12.15 10.37 20.30
CA ILE A 210 12.38 9.67 19.04
C ILE A 210 11.48 8.44 18.93
N ARG A 211 11.31 7.94 17.72
CA ARG A 211 10.73 6.62 17.45
C ARG A 211 11.51 5.54 18.20
N GLY A 212 10.79 4.66 18.88
CA GLY A 212 11.41 3.58 19.64
C GLY A 212 11.45 3.85 21.15
N ASP A 213 11.26 5.08 21.60
CA ASP A 213 11.04 5.37 23.01
C ASP A 213 9.72 4.77 23.48
N ILE A 214 9.63 4.43 24.78
CA ILE A 214 8.40 3.92 25.38
C ILE A 214 7.89 4.91 26.41
N LEU A 215 6.67 5.40 26.23
CA LEU A 215 6.02 6.27 27.19
C LEU A 215 5.52 5.46 28.39
N LEU A 216 6.02 5.80 29.59
CA LEU A 216 5.78 5.11 30.83
C LEU A 216 4.80 5.84 31.75
N ALA A 217 4.90 7.16 31.81
CA ALA A 217 4.02 8.00 32.60
C ALA A 217 3.89 9.42 32.02
N ILE A 218 2.80 10.09 32.37
CA ILE A 218 2.51 11.48 32.02
C ILE A 218 2.17 12.21 33.33
N ASN A 219 2.94 13.22 33.70
CA ASN A 219 2.81 13.94 34.97
C ASN A 219 2.72 12.99 36.16
N GLY A 220 3.59 11.97 36.21
CA GLY A 220 3.62 10.94 37.25
C GLY A 220 2.52 9.87 37.12
N ASN A 221 1.51 10.04 36.26
CA ASN A 221 0.44 9.07 36.06
C ASN A 221 0.90 7.99 35.09
N LYS A 222 0.99 6.74 35.59
CA LYS A 222 1.46 5.57 34.80
C LYS A 222 0.62 5.33 33.55
N VAL A 223 1.28 5.04 32.45
CA VAL A 223 0.68 4.64 31.16
C VAL A 223 0.68 3.12 31.07
N PHE A 224 -0.48 2.52 30.77
CA PHE A 224 -0.64 1.07 30.66
C PHE A 224 -0.52 0.59 29.20
N ASN A 225 -1.07 1.36 28.26
CA ASN A 225 -1.10 1.06 26.81
C ASN A 225 -1.29 2.35 26.01
N SER A 226 -1.33 2.25 24.67
CA SER A 226 -1.49 3.40 23.78
C SER A 226 -2.83 4.12 23.96
N SER A 227 -3.93 3.39 24.16
CA SER A 227 -5.25 3.98 24.36
C SER A 227 -5.32 4.79 25.65
N ASP A 228 -4.74 4.27 26.74
CA ASP A 228 -4.62 4.96 28.03
C ASP A 228 -3.75 6.23 27.91
N ALA A 229 -2.63 6.15 27.18
CA ALA A 229 -1.79 7.31 26.87
C ALA A 229 -2.58 8.41 26.13
N VAL A 230 -3.31 8.03 25.07
CA VAL A 230 -4.14 8.96 24.30
C VAL A 230 -5.21 9.61 25.18
N ALA A 231 -5.89 8.84 26.04
CA ALA A 231 -6.89 9.38 26.97
C ALA A 231 -6.28 10.43 27.90
N LYS A 232 -5.11 10.15 28.49
CA LYS A 232 -4.39 11.09 29.36
C LYS A 232 -3.94 12.34 28.61
N ILE A 233 -3.39 12.19 27.40
CA ILE A 233 -2.96 13.33 26.56
C ILE A 233 -4.14 14.24 26.20
N ARG A 234 -5.32 13.67 25.92
CA ARG A 234 -6.53 14.47 25.60
C ARG A 234 -6.92 15.41 26.73
N THR A 235 -6.74 15.01 27.99
CA THR A 235 -7.08 15.80 29.18
C THR A 235 -6.01 16.81 29.57
N LEU A 236 -4.82 16.79 28.95
CA LEU A 236 -3.78 17.76 29.29
C LEU A 236 -4.22 19.18 28.93
N ASP A 237 -4.04 20.09 29.87
CA ASP A 237 -4.01 21.52 29.56
C ASP A 237 -2.60 21.88 29.04
N VAL A 238 -2.56 22.36 27.81
CA VAL A 238 -1.30 22.69 27.14
C VAL A 238 -1.06 24.21 27.07
N ASN A 239 -1.97 25.01 27.62
CA ASN A 239 -1.81 26.48 27.63
C ASN A 239 -0.86 26.91 28.76
N GLY A 240 0.39 27.17 28.38
CA GLY A 240 1.41 27.68 29.34
C GLY A 240 1.85 26.68 30.41
N THR A 241 1.47 25.39 30.29
CA THR A 241 1.81 24.34 31.27
C THR A 241 3.00 23.51 30.83
N LYS A 242 3.78 23.04 31.81
CA LYS A 242 4.83 22.03 31.54
C LYS A 242 4.23 20.64 31.69
N VAL A 243 4.53 19.76 30.80
CA VAL A 243 4.14 18.34 30.86
C VAL A 243 5.40 17.50 31.05
N VAL A 244 5.44 16.71 32.11
CA VAL A 244 6.54 15.78 32.37
C VAL A 244 6.18 14.41 31.85
N LEU A 245 7.03 13.87 30.96
CA LEU A 245 6.91 12.53 30.42
C LEU A 245 8.03 11.64 31.00
N SER A 246 7.65 10.50 31.56
CA SER A 246 8.62 9.46 31.90
C SER A 246 8.72 8.51 30.73
N LEU A 247 9.91 8.36 30.15
CA LEU A 247 10.20 7.57 28.96
C LEU A 247 11.26 6.52 29.25
N LEU A 248 11.16 5.37 28.59
CA LEU A 248 12.27 4.44 28.45
C LEU A 248 13.01 4.77 27.16
N LYS A 249 14.19 5.34 27.26
CA LYS A 249 15.11 5.68 26.15
C LYS A 249 16.35 4.79 26.27
N GLU A 250 16.65 4.02 25.23
CA GLU A 250 17.86 3.14 25.20
C GLU A 250 18.00 2.25 26.45
N GLY A 251 16.87 1.78 26.98
CA GLY A 251 16.86 0.92 28.16
C GLY A 251 16.96 1.65 29.52
N GLN A 252 17.02 2.97 29.53
CA GLN A 252 17.05 3.80 30.74
C GLN A 252 15.78 4.60 30.89
N GLU A 253 15.25 4.68 32.11
CA GLU A 253 14.12 5.56 32.41
C GLU A 253 14.62 7.00 32.53
N LYS A 254 14.02 7.92 31.78
CA LYS A 254 14.34 9.35 31.78
C LYS A 254 13.06 10.18 31.88
N GLU A 255 13.11 11.26 32.63
CA GLU A 255 12.05 12.27 32.66
C GLU A 255 12.39 13.40 31.69
N ILE A 256 11.44 13.74 30.84
CA ILE A 256 11.54 14.82 29.86
C ILE A 256 10.39 15.78 30.10
N THR A 257 10.73 17.07 30.21
CA THR A 257 9.73 18.13 30.36
C THR A 257 9.45 18.76 29.01
N LEU A 258 8.20 18.72 28.57
CA LEU A 258 7.73 19.44 27.39
C LEU A 258 7.25 20.83 27.79
N GLU A 259 7.71 21.84 27.06
CA GLU A 259 7.23 23.21 27.17
C GLU A 259 6.36 23.53 25.96
N PHE A 260 5.15 24.01 26.20
CA PHE A 260 4.24 24.44 25.17
C PHE A 260 4.41 25.94 24.98
N ILE A 261 5.02 26.32 23.86
CA ILE A 261 5.13 27.71 23.44
C ILE A 261 3.80 28.05 22.76
N ASP A 262 3.07 29.02 23.30
CA ASP A 262 1.91 29.60 22.62
C ASP A 262 2.37 30.13 21.24
N ARG A 263 2.01 29.40 20.20
CA ARG A 263 2.14 29.90 18.83
C ARG A 263 0.82 30.60 18.49
N ASN A 264 0.76 31.88 18.83
CA ASN A 264 -0.27 32.79 18.32
C ASN A 264 -0.27 32.84 16.79
#